data_9d175f2d0ef4a8bbf8425058a2c9b8dd
#
_entry.id   9d175f2d0ef4a8bbf8425058a2c9b8dd
#
_cell.length_a   1.000
_cell.length_b   1.000
_cell.length_c   1.000
_cell.angle_alpha   90.00
_cell.angle_beta   90.00
_cell.angle_gamma   90.00
#
_symmetry.space_group_name_H-M   'P 1'
#
loop_
_entity.id
_entity.type
_entity.pdbx_description
1 polymer ?
#
loop_
_entity_poly.entity_id
_entity_poly.type
_entity_poly.pdbx_seq_one_letter_code
_entity_poly.pdbx_strand_id
1 'polypeptide(L)'
;MYDNVIKELKPDYVIHGDNWCDGPEKTIRENVIALLKEYGGELIEVPYTYNEKVKKIDDQFKEKLAMPEYRRKRLRQLIKTVPIVKTIEVHSGLTGLIAEKTVVEHDGGLDQFDAMWISSLCDSTAKGKPDIELVDMSSRLRTIDDVLDVTTKPIILDGDTGGLIEHFVYN
;
A
#
# COMPACT_ATOMS: atom_id res chain seq x y z
N MET A 1 4.51 -20.03 16.85
CA MET A 1 3.58 -19.80 15.74
C MET A 1 4.06 -20.48 14.46
N TYR A 2 5.32 -20.31 14.02
CA TYR A 2 5.89 -21.00 12.86
C TYR A 2 5.95 -22.53 13.00
N ASP A 3 6.24 -23.04 14.19
CA ASP A 3 6.50 -24.45 14.44
C ASP A 3 5.36 -25.38 14.00
N ASN A 4 4.11 -25.02 14.31
CA ASN A 4 2.94 -25.83 13.94
C ASN A 4 2.74 -25.84 12.44
N VAL A 5 2.88 -24.66 11.80
CA VAL A 5 2.70 -24.52 10.35
C VAL A 5 3.77 -25.29 9.57
N ILE A 6 5.03 -25.20 9.99
CA ILE A 6 6.14 -25.89 9.35
C ILE A 6 6.01 -27.41 9.51
N LYS A 7 5.62 -27.89 10.68
CA LYS A 7 5.39 -29.34 10.94
C LYS A 7 4.23 -29.92 10.13
N GLU A 8 3.17 -29.12 9.95
CA GLU A 8 1.98 -29.54 9.21
C GLU A 8 2.20 -29.51 7.70
N LEU A 9 2.74 -28.40 7.18
CA LEU A 9 2.89 -28.20 5.73
C LEU A 9 4.16 -28.83 5.16
N LYS A 10 5.21 -29.01 5.95
CA LYS A 10 6.55 -29.48 5.53
C LYS A 10 7.02 -28.81 4.23
N PRO A 11 7.13 -27.49 4.20
CA PRO A 11 7.51 -26.77 2.99
C PRO A 11 8.96 -27.07 2.60
N ASP A 12 9.24 -27.22 1.30
CA ASP A 12 10.61 -27.38 0.80
C ASP A 12 11.45 -26.13 1.08
N TYR A 13 10.82 -24.95 1.00
CA TYR A 13 11.46 -23.67 1.23
C TYR A 13 10.64 -22.78 2.16
N VAL A 14 11.33 -22.14 3.11
CA VAL A 14 10.81 -21.00 3.87
C VAL A 14 11.60 -19.75 3.46
N ILE A 15 10.92 -18.70 3.04
CA ILE A 15 11.57 -17.44 2.63
C ILE A 15 11.28 -16.39 3.70
N HIS A 16 12.33 -15.73 4.19
CA HIS A 16 12.22 -14.67 5.20
C HIS A 16 13.27 -13.58 4.96
N GLY A 17 13.02 -12.37 5.49
CA GLY A 17 14.05 -11.32 5.52
C GLY A 17 15.17 -11.67 6.52
N ASP A 18 16.38 -11.16 6.30
CA ASP A 18 17.53 -11.39 7.19
C ASP A 18 17.48 -10.56 8.50
N ASN A 19 16.42 -9.76 8.68
CA ASN A 19 16.22 -8.87 9.82
C ASN A 19 16.00 -9.60 11.17
N TRP A 20 15.84 -10.91 11.17
CA TRP A 20 15.71 -11.74 12.36
C TRP A 20 17.01 -12.50 12.75
N CYS A 21 18.10 -12.24 12.04
CA CYS A 21 19.41 -12.84 12.36
C CYS A 21 19.93 -12.43 13.73
N ASP A 22 19.56 -11.21 14.16
CA ASP A 22 19.94 -10.62 15.44
C ASP A 22 18.70 -10.15 16.22
N GLY A 23 18.83 -10.06 17.56
CA GLY A 23 17.75 -9.57 18.42
C GLY A 23 16.80 -10.65 18.94
N PRO A 24 15.59 -10.26 19.38
CA PRO A 24 14.66 -11.18 20.08
C PRO A 24 14.10 -12.29 19.18
N GLU A 25 14.13 -12.12 17.87
CA GLU A 25 13.60 -13.10 16.91
C GLU A 25 14.62 -14.18 16.51
N LYS A 26 15.88 -14.05 16.93
CA LYS A 26 16.94 -15.01 16.63
C LYS A 26 16.59 -16.44 17.06
N THR A 27 15.99 -16.61 18.22
CA THR A 27 15.56 -17.93 18.71
C THR A 27 14.49 -18.55 17.81
N ILE A 28 13.59 -17.73 17.26
CA ILE A 28 12.56 -18.20 16.33
C ILE A 28 13.22 -18.68 15.04
N ARG A 29 14.18 -17.94 14.51
CA ARG A 29 14.98 -18.32 13.34
C ARG A 29 15.69 -19.67 13.54
N GLU A 30 16.37 -19.83 14.67
CA GLU A 30 17.08 -21.07 15.00
C GLU A 30 16.12 -22.27 15.06
N ASN A 31 14.94 -22.11 15.64
CA ASN A 31 13.90 -23.14 15.68
C ASN A 31 13.38 -23.47 14.28
N VAL A 32 13.14 -22.49 13.41
CA VAL A 32 12.73 -22.70 12.02
C VAL A 32 13.77 -23.52 11.25
N ILE A 33 15.05 -23.18 11.39
CA ILE A 33 16.15 -23.93 10.76
C ILE A 33 16.21 -25.36 11.27
N ALA A 34 16.05 -25.59 12.58
CA ALA A 34 16.05 -26.91 13.15
C ALA A 34 14.90 -27.78 12.60
N LEU A 35 13.69 -27.23 12.55
CA LEU A 35 12.51 -27.93 12.04
C LEU A 35 12.65 -28.27 10.55
N LEU A 36 13.16 -27.33 9.73
CA LEU A 36 13.36 -27.58 8.30
C LEU A 36 14.36 -28.72 8.05
N LYS A 37 15.43 -28.77 8.83
CA LYS A 37 16.46 -29.83 8.75
C LYS A 37 15.90 -31.23 9.02
N GLU A 38 14.84 -31.37 9.82
CA GLU A 38 14.26 -32.70 10.15
C GLU A 38 13.74 -33.45 8.92
N TYR A 39 13.34 -32.73 7.86
CA TYR A 39 12.78 -33.35 6.65
C TYR A 39 13.44 -32.85 5.34
N GLY A 40 14.54 -32.10 5.44
CA GLY A 40 15.32 -31.66 4.27
C GLY A 40 14.84 -30.36 3.63
N GLY A 41 14.02 -29.58 4.30
CA GLY A 41 13.64 -28.23 3.88
C GLY A 41 14.76 -27.20 4.06
N GLU A 42 14.69 -26.06 3.40
CA GLU A 42 15.69 -25.02 3.39
C GLU A 42 15.12 -23.64 3.73
N LEU A 43 15.87 -22.84 4.51
CA LEU A 43 15.56 -21.44 4.77
C LEU A 43 16.31 -20.55 3.77
N ILE A 44 15.58 -19.77 2.99
CA ILE A 44 16.13 -18.75 2.09
C ILE A 44 15.97 -17.41 2.76
N GLU A 45 17.09 -16.75 3.09
CA GLU A 45 17.09 -15.41 3.67
C GLU A 45 17.38 -14.37 2.59
N VAL A 46 16.45 -13.42 2.45
CA VAL A 46 16.61 -12.32 1.48
C VAL A 46 17.19 -11.12 2.22
N PRO A 47 18.34 -10.57 1.75
CA PRO A 47 18.95 -9.41 2.38
C PRO A 47 18.00 -8.23 2.45
N TYR A 48 17.83 -7.67 3.63
CA TYR A 48 17.09 -6.43 3.82
C TYR A 48 18.00 -5.27 3.42
N THR A 49 17.87 -4.79 2.19
CA THR A 49 18.71 -3.72 1.65
C THR A 49 18.30 -2.38 2.28
N TYR A 50 18.86 -2.07 3.45
CA TYR A 50 18.67 -0.80 4.13
C TYR A 50 19.73 0.20 3.70
N ASN A 51 19.36 1.17 2.87
CA ASN A 51 20.25 2.29 2.53
C ASN A 51 19.73 3.58 3.18
N GLU A 52 20.35 3.99 4.30
CA GLU A 52 19.95 5.17 5.07
C GLU A 52 19.92 6.48 4.26
N LYS A 53 20.81 6.64 3.27
CA LYS A 53 20.85 7.85 2.44
C LYS A 53 19.66 7.89 1.50
N VAL A 54 19.35 6.75 0.88
CA VAL A 54 18.18 6.62 -0.02
C VAL A 54 16.90 6.82 0.80
N LYS A 55 16.81 6.23 1.99
CA LYS A 55 15.66 6.42 2.87
C LYS A 55 15.47 7.88 3.25
N LYS A 56 16.50 8.60 3.65
CA LYS A 56 16.39 10.03 4.00
C LYS A 56 15.90 10.88 2.84
N ILE A 57 16.41 10.62 1.62
CA ILE A 57 15.97 11.34 0.42
C ILE A 57 14.51 11.00 0.11
N ASP A 58 14.13 9.73 0.18
CA ASP A 58 12.76 9.26 -0.05
C ASP A 58 11.78 9.85 0.98
N ASP A 59 12.15 9.87 2.26
CA ASP A 59 11.34 10.43 3.34
C ASP A 59 11.15 11.95 3.15
N GLN A 60 12.21 12.71 2.86
CA GLN A 60 12.13 14.15 2.58
C GLN A 60 11.28 14.47 1.34
N PHE A 61 11.35 13.60 0.33
CA PHE A 61 10.54 13.76 -0.88
C PHE A 61 9.07 13.44 -0.61
N LYS A 62 8.79 12.40 0.16
CA LYS A 62 7.44 12.03 0.60
C LYS A 62 6.80 13.09 1.48
N GLU A 63 7.54 13.65 2.42
CA GLU A 63 7.06 14.78 3.25
C GLU A 63 6.57 15.93 2.38
N LYS A 64 7.34 16.33 1.35
CA LYS A 64 6.93 17.36 0.40
C LYS A 64 5.68 16.96 -0.41
N LEU A 65 5.64 15.73 -0.93
CA LEU A 65 4.52 15.27 -1.73
C LEU A 65 3.24 15.08 -0.91
N ALA A 66 3.36 14.79 0.39
CA ALA A 66 2.23 14.68 1.30
C ALA A 66 1.61 16.05 1.65
N MET A 67 2.35 17.16 1.45
CA MET A 67 1.81 18.49 1.73
C MET A 67 0.60 18.80 0.82
N PRO A 68 -0.51 19.34 1.39
CA PRO A 68 -1.74 19.62 0.64
C PRO A 68 -1.52 20.50 -0.60
N GLU A 69 -0.58 21.46 -0.53
CA GLU A 69 -0.26 22.38 -1.62
C GLU A 69 0.31 21.67 -2.85
N TYR A 70 1.11 20.62 -2.65
CA TYR A 70 1.69 19.81 -3.71
C TYR A 70 0.67 18.79 -4.22
N ARG A 71 0.00 18.08 -3.31
CA ARG A 71 -0.97 17.03 -3.65
C ARG A 71 -2.11 17.57 -4.50
N ARG A 72 -2.74 18.70 -4.12
CA ARG A 72 -3.84 19.32 -4.86
C ARG A 72 -3.49 19.73 -6.29
N LYS A 73 -2.23 20.05 -6.57
CA LYS A 73 -1.78 20.49 -7.89
C LYS A 73 -1.29 19.31 -8.76
N ARG A 74 -0.94 18.17 -8.14
CA ARG A 74 -0.25 17.08 -8.82
C ARG A 74 -1.08 16.43 -9.92
N LEU A 75 -2.35 16.14 -9.70
CA LEU A 75 -3.21 15.58 -10.74
C LEU A 75 -3.28 16.48 -11.98
N ARG A 76 -3.45 17.77 -11.76
CA ARG A 76 -3.48 18.76 -12.87
C ARG A 76 -2.14 18.83 -13.61
N GLN A 77 -1.03 18.67 -12.92
CA GLN A 77 0.29 18.60 -13.55
C GLN A 77 0.42 17.32 -14.38
N LEU A 78 0.06 16.16 -13.84
CA LEU A 78 0.10 14.88 -14.54
C LEU A 78 -0.71 14.93 -15.84
N ILE A 79 -1.96 15.37 -15.78
CA ILE A 79 -2.85 15.51 -16.97
C ILE A 79 -2.21 16.37 -18.07
N LYS A 80 -1.35 17.33 -17.71
CA LYS A 80 -0.68 18.21 -18.68
C LYS A 80 0.65 17.67 -19.21
N THR A 81 1.28 16.75 -18.49
CA THR A 81 2.68 16.33 -18.75
C THR A 81 2.80 14.91 -19.27
N VAL A 82 1.83 14.05 -18.98
CA VAL A 82 1.85 12.66 -19.45
C VAL A 82 0.69 12.40 -20.42
N PRO A 83 0.89 11.55 -21.42
CA PRO A 83 -0.16 11.25 -22.40
C PRO A 83 -1.34 10.48 -21.80
N ILE A 84 -1.09 9.67 -20.78
CA ILE A 84 -2.10 8.87 -20.07
C ILE A 84 -1.74 8.87 -18.58
N VAL A 85 -2.68 9.17 -17.70
CA VAL A 85 -2.55 9.04 -16.25
C VAL A 85 -3.00 7.63 -15.85
N LYS A 86 -2.06 6.82 -15.39
CA LYS A 86 -2.33 5.45 -14.91
C LYS A 86 -2.90 5.50 -13.51
N THR A 87 -4.17 5.14 -13.36
CA THR A 87 -4.90 5.23 -12.10
C THR A 87 -5.32 3.85 -11.62
N ILE A 88 -5.19 3.58 -10.33
CA ILE A 88 -5.63 2.32 -9.69
C ILE A 88 -6.65 2.61 -8.61
N GLU A 89 -7.63 1.73 -8.49
CA GLU A 89 -8.64 1.80 -7.44
C GLU A 89 -8.05 1.44 -6.07
N VAL A 90 -8.44 2.21 -5.04
CA VAL A 90 -8.09 1.97 -3.63
C VAL A 90 -9.31 2.27 -2.74
N HIS A 91 -9.48 1.49 -1.66
CA HIS A 91 -10.63 1.61 -0.74
C HIS A 91 -10.24 1.47 0.74
N SER A 92 -8.95 1.49 1.04
CA SER A 92 -8.41 1.45 2.41
C SER A 92 -6.96 1.93 2.44
N GLY A 93 -6.44 2.26 3.61
CA GLY A 93 -5.01 2.58 3.76
C GLY A 93 -4.09 1.48 3.26
N LEU A 94 -4.46 0.20 3.47
CA LEU A 94 -3.66 -0.94 2.98
C LEU A 94 -3.60 -0.98 1.44
N THR A 95 -4.75 -0.86 0.75
CA THR A 95 -4.77 -0.85 -0.72
C THR A 95 -4.09 0.39 -1.28
N GLY A 96 -4.20 1.53 -0.59
CA GLY A 96 -3.44 2.74 -0.90
C GLY A 96 -1.92 2.52 -0.79
N LEU A 97 -1.47 1.88 0.30
CA LEU A 97 -0.05 1.57 0.49
C LEU A 97 0.49 0.61 -0.58
N ILE A 98 -0.27 -0.41 -0.96
CA ILE A 98 0.08 -1.33 -2.05
C ILE A 98 0.22 -0.53 -3.35
N ALA A 99 -0.77 0.30 -3.71
CA ALA A 99 -0.74 1.13 -4.91
C ALA A 99 0.45 2.11 -4.93
N GLU A 100 0.78 2.70 -3.77
CA GLU A 100 1.93 3.60 -3.61
C GLU A 100 3.26 2.90 -3.87
N LYS A 101 3.40 1.65 -3.40
CA LYS A 101 4.65 0.89 -3.43
C LYS A 101 4.81 0.01 -4.67
N THR A 102 3.74 -0.20 -5.44
CA THR A 102 3.82 -1.03 -6.64
C THR A 102 4.64 -0.33 -7.72
N VAL A 103 5.78 -0.93 -8.03
CA VAL A 103 6.68 -0.51 -9.11
C VAL A 103 7.07 -1.75 -9.89
N VAL A 104 7.03 -1.68 -11.21
CA VAL A 104 7.46 -2.73 -12.13
C VAL A 104 8.67 -2.25 -12.89
N GLU A 105 9.75 -3.02 -12.84
CA GLU A 105 10.94 -2.77 -13.62
C GLU A 105 10.85 -3.48 -14.98
N HIS A 106 11.20 -2.79 -16.05
CA HIS A 106 11.28 -3.32 -17.41
C HIS A 106 12.42 -2.65 -18.20
N ASP A 107 12.72 -3.15 -19.38
CA ASP A 107 13.87 -2.70 -20.19
C ASP A 107 13.85 -1.20 -20.55
N GLY A 108 12.69 -0.55 -20.47
CA GLY A 108 12.52 0.89 -20.74
C GLY A 108 12.54 1.78 -19.49
N GLY A 109 12.67 1.20 -18.29
CA GLY A 109 12.64 1.95 -17.02
C GLY A 109 11.69 1.37 -15.97
N LEU A 110 11.18 2.24 -15.12
CA LEU A 110 10.25 1.88 -14.04
C LEU A 110 8.83 2.30 -14.39
N ASP A 111 7.89 1.40 -14.19
CA ASP A 111 6.46 1.65 -14.35
C ASP A 111 5.75 1.62 -13.00
N GLN A 112 4.85 2.58 -12.77
CA GLN A 112 4.06 2.71 -11.54
C GLN A 112 2.72 3.38 -11.84
N PHE A 113 1.81 3.30 -10.90
CA PHE A 113 0.58 4.09 -10.95
C PHE A 113 0.86 5.57 -10.65
N ASP A 114 0.19 6.46 -11.37
CA ASP A 114 0.35 7.91 -11.24
C ASP A 114 -0.61 8.52 -10.22
N ALA A 115 -1.79 7.94 -10.10
CA ALA A 115 -2.89 8.43 -9.27
C ALA A 115 -3.69 7.26 -8.67
N MET A 116 -4.52 7.56 -7.70
CA MET A 116 -5.44 6.64 -7.05
C MET A 116 -6.88 7.04 -7.31
N TRP A 117 -7.77 6.06 -7.41
CA TRP A 117 -9.20 6.23 -7.55
C TRP A 117 -9.90 5.67 -6.32
N ILE A 118 -10.68 6.47 -5.62
CA ILE A 118 -11.59 5.99 -4.56
C ILE A 118 -12.98 5.91 -5.18
N SER A 119 -13.39 4.69 -5.53
CA SER A 119 -14.66 4.38 -6.14
C SER A 119 -15.78 4.32 -5.08
N SER A 120 -16.93 4.89 -5.39
CA SER A 120 -18.14 4.75 -4.55
C SER A 120 -18.52 3.29 -4.37
N LEU A 121 -18.49 2.51 -5.45
CA LEU A 121 -18.81 1.08 -5.45
C LEU A 121 -17.86 0.29 -4.55
N CYS A 122 -16.56 0.46 -4.70
CA CYS A 122 -15.57 -0.31 -3.94
C CYS A 122 -15.60 0.09 -2.45
N ASP A 123 -15.73 1.39 -2.15
CA ASP A 123 -15.85 1.87 -0.77
C ASP A 123 -17.14 1.36 -0.10
N SER A 124 -18.26 1.37 -0.81
CA SER A 124 -19.54 0.81 -0.32
C SER A 124 -19.44 -0.70 -0.09
N THR A 125 -18.86 -1.43 -1.05
CA THR A 125 -18.68 -2.90 -0.96
C THR A 125 -17.75 -3.28 0.18
N ALA A 126 -16.64 -2.56 0.37
CA ALA A 126 -15.71 -2.78 1.47
C ALA A 126 -16.36 -2.60 2.85
N LYS A 127 -17.41 -1.79 2.92
CA LYS A 127 -18.24 -1.57 4.13
C LYS A 127 -19.45 -2.52 4.22
N GLY A 128 -19.60 -3.48 3.29
CA GLY A 128 -20.73 -4.40 3.24
C GLY A 128 -22.06 -3.72 2.90
N LYS A 129 -22.03 -2.60 2.17
CA LYS A 129 -23.20 -1.81 1.81
C LYS A 129 -23.40 -1.78 0.29
N PRO A 130 -24.66 -1.70 -0.19
CA PRO A 130 -24.93 -1.49 -1.60
C PRO A 130 -24.53 -0.07 -2.03
N ASP A 131 -24.17 0.05 -3.31
CA ASP A 131 -23.78 1.33 -3.92
C ASP A 131 -25.02 2.12 -4.41
N ILE A 132 -25.73 2.68 -3.46
CA ILE A 132 -26.96 3.47 -3.63
C ILE A 132 -26.92 4.73 -2.74
N GLU A 133 -25.74 5.32 -2.57
CA GLU A 133 -25.51 6.47 -1.65
C GLU A 133 -25.80 6.16 -0.18
N LEU A 134 -25.79 4.88 0.22
CA LEU A 134 -26.00 4.47 1.63
C LEU A 134 -24.79 4.81 2.52
N VAL A 135 -23.61 4.96 1.93
CA VAL A 135 -22.41 5.39 2.66
C VAL A 135 -22.41 6.92 2.72
N ASP A 136 -22.52 7.45 3.94
CA ASP A 136 -22.52 8.89 4.17
C ASP A 136 -21.13 9.52 3.91
N MET A 137 -21.11 10.83 3.67
CA MET A 137 -19.89 11.58 3.35
C MET A 137 -18.84 11.46 4.46
N SER A 138 -19.22 11.48 5.72
CA SER A 138 -18.29 11.36 6.85
C SER A 138 -17.58 10.01 6.87
N SER A 139 -18.28 8.96 6.45
CA SER A 139 -17.69 7.62 6.29
C SER A 139 -16.74 7.54 5.10
N ARG A 140 -17.04 8.22 3.99
CA ARG A 140 -16.15 8.33 2.82
C ARG A 140 -14.90 9.13 3.13
N LEU A 141 -15.03 10.25 3.86
CA LEU A 141 -13.89 11.06 4.31
C LEU A 141 -12.90 10.24 5.14
N ARG A 142 -13.37 9.36 6.02
CA ARG A 142 -12.48 8.46 6.78
C ARG A 142 -11.66 7.54 5.87
N THR A 143 -12.27 6.97 4.84
CA THR A 143 -11.53 6.17 3.85
C THR A 143 -10.48 7.01 3.12
N ILE A 144 -10.82 8.26 2.78
CA ILE A 144 -9.88 9.20 2.16
C ILE A 144 -8.72 9.50 3.12
N ASP A 145 -9.00 9.81 4.38
CA ASP A 145 -8.00 10.10 5.40
C ASP A 145 -7.05 8.91 5.57
N ASP A 146 -7.57 7.68 5.72
CA ASP A 146 -6.77 6.45 5.83
C ASP A 146 -5.82 6.26 4.64
N VAL A 147 -6.27 6.59 3.42
CA VAL A 147 -5.45 6.52 2.21
C VAL A 147 -4.43 7.67 2.17
N LEU A 148 -4.83 8.88 2.53
CA LEU A 148 -3.96 10.06 2.52
C LEU A 148 -2.80 9.93 3.52
N ASP A 149 -3.04 9.31 4.67
CA ASP A 149 -2.04 9.13 5.72
C ASP A 149 -0.85 8.27 5.28
N VAL A 150 -1.06 7.35 4.34
CA VAL A 150 -0.04 6.37 3.92
C VAL A 150 0.44 6.57 2.48
N THR A 151 -0.06 7.57 1.76
CA THR A 151 0.22 7.78 0.34
C THR A 151 0.61 9.22 0.00
N THR A 152 1.26 9.39 -1.15
CA THR A 152 1.65 10.70 -1.69
C THR A 152 1.02 11.00 -3.06
N LYS A 153 0.45 9.98 -3.71
CA LYS A 153 -0.18 10.11 -5.03
C LYS A 153 -1.47 10.92 -4.94
N PRO A 154 -1.85 11.66 -5.99
CA PRO A 154 -3.13 12.36 -6.03
C PRO A 154 -4.28 11.37 -6.07
N ILE A 155 -5.38 11.76 -5.43
CA ILE A 155 -6.62 10.97 -5.37
C ILE A 155 -7.66 11.58 -6.29
N ILE A 156 -8.40 10.71 -6.97
CA ILE A 156 -9.64 11.01 -7.69
C ILE A 156 -10.75 10.35 -6.88
N LEU A 157 -11.71 11.13 -6.41
CA LEU A 157 -12.86 10.64 -5.65
C LEU A 157 -14.07 10.55 -6.53
N ASP A 158 -14.73 9.39 -6.53
CA ASP A 158 -16.08 9.20 -6.99
C ASP A 158 -17.06 9.61 -5.88
N GLY A 159 -17.71 10.73 -6.05
CA GLY A 159 -18.64 11.29 -5.07
C GLY A 159 -20.09 10.87 -5.30
N ASP A 160 -20.38 9.83 -6.09
CA ASP A 160 -21.73 9.46 -6.54
C ASP A 160 -22.45 10.64 -7.19
N THR A 161 -23.67 10.98 -6.72
CA THR A 161 -24.40 12.19 -7.14
C THR A 161 -23.94 13.45 -6.41
N GLY A 162 -23.01 13.33 -5.44
CA GLY A 162 -22.53 14.41 -4.60
C GLY A 162 -23.32 14.58 -3.31
N GLY A 163 -24.40 13.82 -3.11
CA GLY A 163 -25.24 13.93 -1.92
C GLY A 163 -25.82 15.34 -1.72
N LEU A 164 -25.90 15.79 -0.48
CA LEU A 164 -26.29 17.17 -0.17
C LEU A 164 -25.14 18.12 -0.53
N ILE A 165 -25.44 19.16 -1.29
CA ILE A 165 -24.47 20.15 -1.78
C ILE A 165 -23.62 20.71 -0.64
N GLU A 166 -24.23 21.00 0.49
CA GLU A 166 -23.56 21.50 1.68
C GLU A 166 -22.48 20.53 2.20
N HIS A 167 -22.77 19.25 2.19
CA HIS A 167 -21.82 18.22 2.62
C HIS A 167 -20.67 18.03 1.64
N PHE A 168 -20.96 18.12 0.33
CA PHE A 168 -19.94 17.94 -0.70
C PHE A 168 -18.99 19.13 -0.83
N VAL A 169 -19.50 20.36 -0.64
CA VAL A 169 -18.72 21.60 -0.83
C VAL A 169 -17.87 21.95 0.40
N TYR A 170 -18.37 21.64 1.61
CA TYR A 170 -17.77 22.11 2.85
C TYR A 170 -17.02 21.02 3.66
N ASN A 171 -17.09 19.77 3.29
CA ASN A 171 -16.29 18.69 3.84
C ASN A 171 -15.11 18.34 2.96
#